data_8e2884bf4f72e4672ecf7d2089cf0190
#
_entry.id   8e2884bf4f72e4672ecf7d2089cf0190
#
_cell.length_a   1.000
_cell.length_b   1.000
_cell.length_c   1.000
_cell.angle_alpha   90.00
_cell.angle_beta   90.00
_cell.angle_gamma   90.00
#
_symmetry.space_group_name_H-M   'P 1'
#
loop_
_entity.id
_entity.type
_entity.pdbx_description
1 polymer ?
#
loop_
_entity_poly.entity_id
_entity_poly.type
_entity_poly.pdbx_seq_one_letter_code
_entity_poly.pdbx_strand_id
1 'polypeptide(L)'
;MRRTLSILTLLLAVCSCDFINGIIHDDEVVARVGSRRLYRSQVEALIPPGTASADSANIALQYIHNWSMDLLYSDIAAQQLTKSELDVSEELEDYRNSLLKFRYEQRYINERLDTAVTREQIQEYYDSHKDLFMLDVPIVKARFLDIMQESPNLEILRVKMAGLGEGDLAEADSIAYLSALRYEDKSDVWMDMPSFARYFGTDYGTLLANLDKDGYIDIRDERGDAKIAYVCELIRPGRLAPEDYCVPRIRDIIISNRKRELLLALERDLLSDALEKKTLIIY
;
A
#
# COMPACT_ATOMS: atom_id res chain seq x y z
N MET A 1 -26.57 -47.81 47.43
CA MET A 1 -26.75 -47.78 45.97
C MET A 1 -26.90 -46.37 45.36
N ARG A 2 -27.68 -45.44 45.96
CA ARG A 2 -27.80 -44.03 45.37
C ARG A 2 -26.55 -43.18 45.43
N ARG A 3 -25.69 -43.33 46.43
CA ARG A 3 -24.43 -42.55 46.56
C ARG A 3 -23.30 -43.01 45.64
N THR A 4 -23.25 -44.29 45.30
CA THR A 4 -22.27 -44.87 44.36
C THR A 4 -22.60 -44.54 42.90
N LEU A 5 -23.88 -44.37 42.55
CA LEU A 5 -24.31 -43.96 41.22
C LEU A 5 -24.00 -42.48 40.94
N SER A 6 -24.06 -41.59 41.95
CA SER A 6 -23.72 -40.17 41.83
C SER A 6 -22.19 -39.92 41.67
N ILE A 7 -21.35 -40.77 42.24
CA ILE A 7 -19.88 -40.66 42.10
C ILE A 7 -19.46 -41.18 40.72
N LEU A 8 -20.13 -42.20 40.19
CA LEU A 8 -19.82 -42.71 38.83
C LEU A 8 -20.23 -41.74 37.73
N THR A 9 -21.33 -40.98 37.89
CA THR A 9 -21.73 -39.91 36.96
C THR A 9 -20.81 -38.69 37.02
N LEU A 10 -20.22 -38.37 38.17
CA LEU A 10 -19.27 -37.25 38.30
C LEU A 10 -17.90 -37.58 37.69
N LEU A 11 -17.45 -38.85 37.75
CA LEU A 11 -16.18 -39.30 37.15
C LEU A 11 -16.24 -39.32 35.61
N LEU A 12 -17.42 -39.55 35.02
CA LEU A 12 -17.63 -39.50 33.56
C LEU A 12 -17.63 -38.07 32.97
N ALA A 13 -17.92 -37.06 33.81
CA ALA A 13 -17.94 -35.66 33.37
C ALA A 13 -16.55 -35.03 33.25
N VAL A 14 -15.52 -35.57 33.91
CA VAL A 14 -14.16 -35.00 33.90
C VAL A 14 -13.31 -35.49 32.70
N CYS A 15 -13.65 -36.62 32.08
CA CYS A 15 -13.00 -37.15 30.89
C CYS A 15 -13.55 -36.57 29.57
N SER A 16 -14.58 -35.71 29.63
CA SER A 16 -15.33 -35.27 28.45
C SER A 16 -14.69 -34.07 27.73
N CYS A 17 -13.82 -33.28 28.35
CA CYS A 17 -13.30 -32.05 27.73
C CYS A 17 -12.29 -32.32 26.60
N ASP A 18 -11.45 -33.35 26.73
CA ASP A 18 -10.50 -33.68 25.63
C ASP A 18 -11.19 -34.42 24.47
N PHE A 19 -12.27 -35.17 24.77
CA PHE A 19 -13.01 -35.91 23.73
C PHE A 19 -13.93 -35.00 22.91
N ILE A 20 -14.48 -33.95 23.51
CA ILE A 20 -15.32 -32.94 22.80
C ILE A 20 -14.47 -32.05 21.88
N ASN A 21 -13.27 -31.67 22.28
CA ASN A 21 -12.35 -30.94 21.41
C ASN A 21 -11.87 -31.75 20.18
N GLY A 22 -11.80 -33.08 20.29
CA GLY A 22 -11.45 -33.96 19.18
C GLY A 22 -12.59 -34.21 18.17
N ILE A 23 -13.83 -33.98 18.57
CA ILE A 23 -15.02 -34.16 17.69
C ILE A 23 -15.34 -32.86 16.90
N ILE A 24 -14.92 -31.70 17.40
CA ILE A 24 -15.21 -30.41 16.78
C ILE A 24 -14.16 -30.03 15.72
N HIS A 25 -12.97 -30.62 15.75
CA HIS A 25 -11.91 -30.40 14.79
C HIS A 25 -11.49 -31.70 14.12
N ASP A 26 -12.12 -32.00 13.00
CA ASP A 26 -11.63 -33.01 12.02
C ASP A 26 -10.39 -32.45 11.27
N ASP A 27 -9.52 -31.74 11.99
CA ASP A 27 -8.40 -30.98 11.45
C ASP A 27 -7.07 -31.57 11.94
N GLU A 28 -6.18 -31.86 11.02
CA GLU A 28 -4.90 -32.48 11.29
C GLU A 28 -3.97 -31.55 12.10
N VAL A 29 -3.41 -32.07 13.20
CA VAL A 29 -2.38 -31.36 13.98
C VAL A 29 -1.06 -31.39 13.24
N VAL A 30 -0.59 -30.22 12.80
CA VAL A 30 0.69 -30.07 12.05
C VAL A 30 1.88 -29.72 12.93
N ALA A 31 1.65 -29.16 14.14
CA ALA A 31 2.70 -28.92 15.13
C ALA A 31 2.12 -28.95 16.55
N ARG A 32 3.00 -29.20 17.55
CA ARG A 32 2.64 -29.20 18.97
C ARG A 32 3.79 -28.70 19.83
N VAL A 33 3.48 -27.77 20.75
CA VAL A 33 4.40 -27.29 21.80
C VAL A 33 3.70 -27.44 23.15
N GLY A 34 4.18 -28.34 24.00
CA GLY A 34 3.50 -28.67 25.26
C GLY A 34 2.08 -29.21 25.03
N SER A 35 1.09 -28.53 25.60
CA SER A 35 -0.35 -28.82 25.40
C SER A 35 -0.97 -28.07 24.21
N ARG A 36 -0.30 -27.06 23.68
CA ARG A 36 -0.80 -26.24 22.56
C ARG A 36 -0.58 -26.94 21.23
N ARG A 37 -1.59 -26.93 20.39
CA ARG A 37 -1.62 -27.60 19.06
C ARG A 37 -1.88 -26.59 17.98
N LEU A 38 -1.17 -26.73 16.87
CA LEU A 38 -1.39 -26.00 15.63
C LEU A 38 -2.07 -26.93 14.63
N TYR A 39 -3.14 -26.47 14.03
CA TYR A 39 -3.93 -27.27 13.09
C TYR A 39 -3.65 -26.86 11.65
N ARG A 40 -3.83 -27.80 10.71
CA ARG A 40 -3.62 -27.61 9.27
C ARG A 40 -4.41 -26.42 8.73
N SER A 41 -5.69 -26.31 9.08
CA SER A 41 -6.57 -25.23 8.63
C SER A 41 -6.05 -23.84 8.99
N GLN A 42 -5.41 -23.70 10.16
CA GLN A 42 -4.82 -22.44 10.60
C GLN A 42 -3.62 -22.04 9.75
N VAL A 43 -2.82 -23.01 9.30
CA VAL A 43 -1.69 -22.78 8.41
C VAL A 43 -2.16 -22.49 6.99
N GLU A 44 -3.12 -23.27 6.48
CA GLU A 44 -3.67 -23.09 5.13
C GLU A 44 -4.38 -21.75 4.95
N ALA A 45 -5.05 -21.24 5.98
CA ALA A 45 -5.72 -19.93 5.95
C ALA A 45 -4.76 -18.75 5.72
N LEU A 46 -3.45 -18.95 5.93
CA LEU A 46 -2.42 -17.90 5.73
C LEU A 46 -1.78 -17.95 4.33
N ILE A 47 -2.05 -19.01 3.57
CA ILE A 47 -1.49 -19.18 2.22
C ILE A 47 -2.42 -18.51 1.22
N PRO A 48 -1.96 -17.50 0.44
CA PRO A 48 -2.80 -16.85 -0.54
C PRO A 48 -3.27 -17.83 -1.63
N PRO A 49 -4.53 -17.71 -2.09
CA PRO A 49 -5.03 -18.53 -3.20
C PRO A 49 -4.15 -18.40 -4.46
N GLY A 50 -3.84 -19.52 -5.10
CA GLY A 50 -3.03 -19.52 -6.32
C GLY A 50 -1.52 -19.55 -6.10
N THR A 51 -1.04 -19.65 -4.85
CA THR A 51 0.39 -19.80 -4.55
C THR A 51 0.91 -21.15 -5.09
N ALA A 52 2.10 -21.14 -5.71
CA ALA A 52 2.74 -22.36 -6.19
C ALA A 52 3.02 -23.34 -5.05
N SER A 53 2.96 -24.65 -5.31
CA SER A 53 3.08 -25.70 -4.28
C SER A 53 4.37 -25.62 -3.46
N ALA A 54 5.51 -25.30 -4.11
CA ALA A 54 6.79 -25.13 -3.39
C ALA A 54 6.79 -23.93 -2.45
N ASP A 55 6.21 -22.80 -2.88
CA ASP A 55 6.10 -21.59 -2.07
C ASP A 55 5.11 -21.77 -0.91
N SER A 56 4.00 -22.47 -1.17
CA SER A 56 3.03 -22.83 -0.13
C SER A 56 3.66 -23.66 0.98
N ALA A 57 4.51 -24.64 0.61
CA ALA A 57 5.23 -25.46 1.58
C ALA A 57 6.22 -24.63 2.42
N ASN A 58 6.95 -23.71 1.79
CA ASN A 58 7.88 -22.82 2.49
C ASN A 58 7.16 -21.88 3.46
N ILE A 59 6.03 -21.26 3.05
CA ILE A 59 5.20 -20.41 3.90
C ILE A 59 4.70 -21.20 5.11
N ALA A 60 4.20 -22.43 4.88
CA ALA A 60 3.72 -23.29 5.95
C ALA A 60 4.82 -23.63 6.95
N LEU A 61 6.00 -24.06 6.49
CA LEU A 61 7.13 -24.38 7.35
C LEU A 61 7.61 -23.17 8.15
N GLN A 62 7.70 -22.01 7.53
CA GLN A 62 8.09 -20.78 8.22
C GLN A 62 7.08 -20.38 9.29
N TYR A 63 5.78 -20.49 9.01
CA TYR A 63 4.74 -20.21 10.00
C TYR A 63 4.80 -21.19 11.17
N ILE A 64 4.90 -22.51 10.91
CA ILE A 64 5.05 -23.53 11.96
C ILE A 64 6.28 -23.25 12.83
N HIS A 65 7.40 -22.89 12.21
CA HIS A 65 8.63 -22.53 12.93
C HIS A 65 8.41 -21.32 13.84
N ASN A 66 7.90 -20.22 13.31
CA ASN A 66 7.64 -18.99 14.06
C ASN A 66 6.67 -19.24 15.23
N TRP A 67 5.52 -19.89 14.95
CA TRP A 67 4.53 -20.26 15.96
C TRP A 67 5.15 -21.11 17.08
N SER A 68 6.00 -22.08 16.73
CA SER A 68 6.67 -22.93 17.72
C SER A 68 7.68 -22.14 18.55
N MET A 69 8.46 -21.25 17.93
CA MET A 69 9.46 -20.44 18.62
C MET A 69 8.81 -19.44 19.56
N ASP A 70 7.73 -18.78 19.16
CA ASP A 70 6.99 -17.83 20.01
C ASP A 70 6.49 -18.51 21.29
N LEU A 71 5.98 -19.74 21.18
CA LEU A 71 5.53 -20.50 22.33
C LEU A 71 6.70 -20.97 23.23
N LEU A 72 7.78 -21.45 22.62
CA LEU A 72 8.96 -21.86 23.38
C LEU A 72 9.62 -20.70 24.13
N TYR A 73 9.72 -19.53 23.49
CA TYR A 73 10.21 -18.32 24.18
C TYR A 73 9.28 -17.89 25.31
N SER A 74 7.97 -17.93 25.10
CA SER A 74 6.99 -17.62 26.14
C SER A 74 7.10 -18.57 27.34
N ASP A 75 7.27 -19.88 27.09
CA ASP A 75 7.43 -20.88 28.14
C ASP A 75 8.74 -20.73 28.90
N ILE A 76 9.86 -20.40 28.25
CA ILE A 76 11.14 -20.10 28.89
C ILE A 76 11.06 -18.78 29.67
N ALA A 77 10.47 -17.74 29.11
CA ALA A 77 10.26 -16.46 29.78
C ALA A 77 9.48 -16.65 31.07
N ALA A 78 8.40 -17.43 31.05
CA ALA A 78 7.58 -17.74 32.23
C ALA A 78 8.37 -18.48 33.34
N GLN A 79 9.42 -19.21 32.97
CA GLN A 79 10.27 -19.95 33.95
C GLN A 79 11.45 -19.13 34.47
N GLN A 80 12.01 -18.22 33.67
CA GLN A 80 13.28 -17.54 33.97
C GLN A 80 13.09 -16.10 34.45
N LEU A 81 12.01 -15.42 34.04
CA LEU A 81 11.75 -14.06 34.44
C LEU A 81 11.16 -13.98 35.86
N THR A 82 11.49 -12.90 36.54
CA THR A 82 10.89 -12.57 37.84
C THR A 82 9.43 -12.16 37.69
N LYS A 83 8.68 -12.15 38.80
CA LYS A 83 7.28 -11.71 38.81
C LYS A 83 7.09 -10.27 38.28
N SER A 84 8.07 -9.38 38.58
CA SER A 84 8.00 -8.00 38.09
C SER A 84 8.31 -7.87 36.60
N GLU A 85 9.14 -8.73 36.03
CA GLU A 85 9.43 -8.76 34.59
C GLU A 85 8.34 -9.45 33.81
N LEU A 86 7.54 -10.29 34.43
CA LEU A 86 6.34 -10.92 33.83
C LEU A 86 5.10 -10.03 33.88
N ASP A 87 5.11 -9.03 34.79
CA ASP A 87 3.97 -8.11 34.90
C ASP A 87 4.06 -7.04 33.82
N VAL A 88 3.37 -7.27 32.73
CA VAL A 88 3.23 -6.38 31.58
C VAL A 88 1.86 -5.70 31.57
N SER A 89 1.21 -5.59 32.74
CA SER A 89 -0.18 -5.09 32.85
C SER A 89 -0.28 -3.63 32.44
N GLU A 90 0.71 -2.79 32.80
CA GLU A 90 0.74 -1.37 32.43
C GLU A 90 0.92 -1.20 30.92
N GLU A 91 1.86 -1.90 30.30
CA GLU A 91 2.13 -1.87 28.87
C GLU A 91 0.91 -2.35 28.07
N LEU A 92 0.21 -3.38 28.54
CA LEU A 92 -1.02 -3.87 27.90
C LEU A 92 -2.16 -2.86 28.03
N GLU A 93 -2.32 -2.18 29.16
CA GLU A 93 -3.34 -1.15 29.32
C GLU A 93 -3.02 0.09 28.49
N ASP A 94 -1.77 0.51 28.41
CA ASP A 94 -1.32 1.61 27.54
C ASP A 94 -1.56 1.27 26.06
N TYR A 95 -1.23 0.07 25.65
CA TYR A 95 -1.48 -0.39 24.30
C TYR A 95 -2.99 -0.43 23.98
N ARG A 96 -3.79 -0.95 24.88
CA ARG A 96 -5.26 -0.96 24.79
C ARG A 96 -5.82 0.45 24.62
N ASN A 97 -5.37 1.40 25.46
CA ASN A 97 -5.81 2.79 25.42
C ASN A 97 -5.42 3.48 24.11
N SER A 98 -4.20 3.21 23.62
CA SER A 98 -3.72 3.69 22.32
C SER A 98 -4.57 3.17 21.16
N LEU A 99 -4.94 1.88 21.17
CA LEU A 99 -5.83 1.30 20.18
C LEU A 99 -7.24 1.88 20.22
N LEU A 100 -7.79 2.12 21.42
CA LEU A 100 -9.10 2.72 21.59
C LEU A 100 -9.12 4.18 21.10
N LYS A 101 -8.09 4.96 21.44
CA LYS A 101 -7.89 6.33 20.93
C LYS A 101 -7.85 6.31 19.40
N PHE A 102 -6.98 5.49 18.80
CA PHE A 102 -6.84 5.39 17.35
C PHE A 102 -8.17 5.02 16.67
N ARG A 103 -8.88 4.01 17.18
CA ARG A 103 -10.17 3.58 16.61
C ARG A 103 -11.23 4.67 16.68
N TYR A 104 -11.28 5.40 17.80
CA TYR A 104 -12.20 6.51 17.97
C TYR A 104 -11.89 7.66 17.01
N GLU A 105 -10.61 8.05 16.89
CA GLU A 105 -10.15 9.08 15.95
C GLU A 105 -10.49 8.70 14.50
N GLN A 106 -10.22 7.44 14.08
CA GLN A 106 -10.58 6.97 12.75
C GLN A 106 -12.09 7.05 12.49
N ARG A 107 -12.89 6.62 13.45
CA ARG A 107 -14.35 6.72 13.34
C ARG A 107 -14.79 8.18 13.23
N TYR A 108 -14.25 9.07 14.06
CA TYR A 108 -14.56 10.50 14.06
C TYR A 108 -14.21 11.17 12.74
N ILE A 109 -13.04 10.81 12.17
CA ILE A 109 -12.60 11.27 10.85
C ILE A 109 -13.56 10.78 9.76
N ASN A 110 -13.86 9.47 9.72
CA ASN A 110 -14.72 8.88 8.69
C ASN A 110 -16.14 9.48 8.68
N GLU A 111 -16.65 9.90 9.85
CA GLU A 111 -17.97 10.49 9.99
C GLU A 111 -18.03 11.98 9.62
N ARG A 112 -16.91 12.72 9.72
CA ARG A 112 -16.91 14.18 9.67
C ARG A 112 -15.96 14.84 8.68
N LEU A 113 -14.98 14.09 8.17
CA LEU A 113 -14.00 14.66 7.26
C LEU A 113 -14.65 14.94 5.89
N ASP A 114 -14.69 16.22 5.50
CA ASP A 114 -15.03 16.60 4.13
C ASP A 114 -13.82 16.36 3.22
N THR A 115 -13.98 15.41 2.30
CA THR A 115 -12.97 15.04 1.28
C THR A 115 -13.19 15.74 -0.06
N ALA A 116 -14.28 16.50 -0.21
CA ALA A 116 -14.54 17.27 -1.41
C ALA A 116 -13.62 18.50 -1.45
N VAL A 117 -12.76 18.57 -2.47
CA VAL A 117 -11.87 19.71 -2.71
C VAL A 117 -12.24 20.31 -4.05
N THR A 118 -12.64 21.60 -4.02
CA THR A 118 -13.05 22.30 -5.23
C THR A 118 -11.83 22.79 -6.04
N ARG A 119 -12.07 23.15 -7.30
CA ARG A 119 -11.03 23.69 -8.17
C ARG A 119 -10.50 25.02 -7.65
N GLU A 120 -11.37 25.87 -7.10
CA GLU A 120 -11.04 27.17 -6.53
C GLU A 120 -10.09 27.00 -5.33
N GLN A 121 -10.34 26.02 -4.46
CA GLN A 121 -9.47 25.70 -3.32
C GLN A 121 -8.08 25.21 -3.77
N ILE A 122 -8.04 24.43 -4.85
CA ILE A 122 -6.76 23.96 -5.43
C ILE A 122 -5.99 25.16 -5.96
N GLN A 123 -6.61 26.02 -6.74
CA GLN A 123 -5.99 27.19 -7.34
C GLN A 123 -5.51 28.18 -6.26
N GLU A 124 -6.33 28.49 -5.27
CA GLU A 124 -5.96 29.35 -4.15
C GLU A 124 -4.74 28.81 -3.38
N TYR A 125 -4.73 27.50 -3.13
CA TYR A 125 -3.60 26.85 -2.47
C TYR A 125 -2.33 26.90 -3.32
N TYR A 126 -2.44 26.59 -4.61
CA TYR A 126 -1.33 26.66 -5.55
C TYR A 126 -0.75 28.09 -5.64
N ASP A 127 -1.60 29.10 -5.81
CA ASP A 127 -1.18 30.49 -5.94
C ASP A 127 -0.50 31.06 -4.68
N SER A 128 -0.98 30.63 -3.50
CA SER A 128 -0.43 31.09 -2.23
C SER A 128 0.84 30.34 -1.78
N HIS A 129 1.18 29.20 -2.41
CA HIS A 129 2.29 28.33 -1.99
C HIS A 129 3.19 27.91 -3.15
N LYS A 130 3.41 28.79 -4.14
CA LYS A 130 4.21 28.49 -5.36
C LYS A 130 5.61 27.95 -5.07
N ASP A 131 6.22 28.39 -4.00
CA ASP A 131 7.54 27.95 -3.52
C ASP A 131 7.58 26.43 -3.20
N LEU A 132 6.45 25.84 -2.78
CA LEU A 132 6.34 24.40 -2.50
C LEU A 132 6.23 23.54 -3.77
N PHE A 133 6.03 24.17 -4.93
CA PHE A 133 5.80 23.50 -6.20
C PHE A 133 6.93 23.72 -7.21
N MET A 134 8.11 24.12 -6.73
CA MET A 134 9.30 24.11 -7.56
C MET A 134 9.74 22.67 -7.85
N LEU A 135 10.05 22.38 -9.11
CA LEU A 135 10.44 21.04 -9.54
C LEU A 135 11.86 20.69 -9.11
N ASP A 136 12.01 19.57 -8.42
CA ASP A 136 13.30 18.97 -8.09
C ASP A 136 13.79 18.04 -9.22
N VAL A 137 12.88 17.45 -9.96
CA VAL A 137 13.13 16.56 -11.11
C VAL A 137 12.37 17.06 -12.34
N PRO A 138 12.83 16.74 -13.56
CA PRO A 138 12.09 17.12 -14.76
C PRO A 138 10.74 16.41 -14.81
N ILE A 139 9.76 17.07 -15.42
CA ILE A 139 8.47 16.45 -15.77
C ILE A 139 8.26 16.52 -17.28
N VAL A 140 7.53 15.56 -17.80
CA VAL A 140 7.34 15.36 -19.23
C VAL A 140 5.88 15.04 -19.55
N LYS A 141 5.41 15.54 -20.70
CA LYS A 141 4.29 14.99 -21.44
C LYS A 141 4.83 14.32 -22.68
N ALA A 142 4.54 13.06 -22.90
CA ALA A 142 5.13 12.29 -23.99
C ALA A 142 4.24 11.16 -24.44
N ARG A 143 4.46 10.66 -25.66
CA ARG A 143 3.93 9.42 -26.18
C ARG A 143 5.02 8.38 -26.17
N PHE A 144 4.70 7.15 -25.77
CA PHE A 144 5.64 6.05 -25.64
C PHE A 144 5.23 4.90 -26.53
N LEU A 145 6.22 4.28 -27.18
CA LEU A 145 6.10 3.11 -28.03
C LEU A 145 7.18 2.09 -27.68
N ASP A 146 6.76 0.86 -27.42
CA ASP A 146 7.63 -0.33 -27.32
C ASP A 146 7.22 -1.30 -28.43
N ILE A 147 8.12 -1.60 -29.34
CA ILE A 147 7.83 -2.38 -30.55
C ILE A 147 9.04 -3.19 -30.99
N MET A 148 8.80 -4.41 -31.51
CA MET A 148 9.85 -5.22 -32.07
C MET A 148 10.59 -4.50 -33.22
N GLN A 149 11.89 -4.62 -33.25
CA GLN A 149 12.72 -3.93 -34.24
C GLN A 149 12.39 -4.33 -35.69
N GLU A 150 12.00 -5.59 -35.90
CA GLU A 150 11.65 -6.11 -37.22
C GLU A 150 10.22 -5.74 -37.64
N SER A 151 9.46 -5.04 -36.83
CA SER A 151 8.09 -4.66 -37.15
C SER A 151 8.06 -3.76 -38.38
N PRO A 152 7.25 -4.08 -39.40
CA PRO A 152 7.11 -3.22 -40.58
C PRO A 152 6.44 -1.88 -40.27
N ASN A 153 5.82 -1.78 -39.07
CA ASN A 153 5.10 -0.60 -38.65
C ASN A 153 5.96 0.36 -37.79
N LEU A 154 7.21 0.00 -37.49
CA LEU A 154 8.10 0.80 -36.64
C LEU A 154 8.24 2.24 -37.12
N GLU A 155 8.63 2.45 -38.38
CA GLU A 155 8.85 3.80 -38.93
C GLU A 155 7.56 4.59 -39.11
N ILE A 156 6.46 3.93 -39.48
CA ILE A 156 5.15 4.57 -39.57
C ILE A 156 4.69 5.08 -38.20
N LEU A 157 4.81 4.22 -37.17
CA LEU A 157 4.41 4.59 -35.80
C LEU A 157 5.31 5.69 -35.24
N ARG A 158 6.63 5.63 -35.51
CA ARG A 158 7.56 6.66 -35.08
C ARG A 158 7.15 8.03 -35.58
N VAL A 159 6.81 8.16 -36.87
CA VAL A 159 6.41 9.43 -37.45
C VAL A 159 5.03 9.88 -36.94
N LYS A 160 4.07 8.95 -36.92
CA LYS A 160 2.68 9.29 -36.57
C LYS A 160 2.47 9.62 -35.09
N MET A 161 3.28 9.08 -34.20
CA MET A 161 3.21 9.43 -32.78
C MET A 161 3.62 10.89 -32.49
N ALA A 162 4.27 11.57 -33.40
CA ALA A 162 4.51 13.02 -33.30
C ALA A 162 3.22 13.84 -33.44
N GLY A 163 2.23 13.31 -34.19
CA GLY A 163 0.92 13.94 -34.35
C GLY A 163 0.97 15.24 -35.13
N LEU A 164 1.88 15.33 -36.12
CA LEU A 164 2.10 16.54 -36.94
C LEU A 164 1.09 16.66 -38.09
N GLY A 165 0.47 15.54 -38.50
CA GLY A 165 -0.55 15.47 -39.53
C GLY A 165 -1.96 15.28 -38.96
N GLU A 166 -2.96 15.71 -39.72
CA GLU A 166 -4.36 15.45 -39.34
C GLU A 166 -4.66 13.96 -39.36
N GLY A 167 -5.15 13.43 -38.20
CA GLY A 167 -5.47 12.00 -38.03
C GLY A 167 -4.28 11.12 -37.66
N ASP A 168 -3.05 11.61 -37.61
CA ASP A 168 -1.84 10.82 -37.30
C ASP A 168 -1.99 10.04 -35.99
N LEU A 169 -2.51 10.66 -34.95
CA LEU A 169 -2.65 10.01 -33.64
C LEU A 169 -3.68 8.87 -33.68
N ALA A 170 -4.81 9.06 -34.33
CA ALA A 170 -5.83 8.00 -34.47
C ALA A 170 -5.31 6.82 -35.30
N GLU A 171 -4.47 7.11 -36.32
CA GLU A 171 -3.79 6.05 -37.09
C GLU A 171 -2.71 5.38 -36.26
N ALA A 172 -1.91 6.14 -35.47
CA ALA A 172 -0.92 5.58 -34.56
C ALA A 172 -1.57 4.62 -33.55
N ASP A 173 -2.66 5.03 -32.92
CA ASP A 173 -3.42 4.19 -31.97
C ASP A 173 -3.90 2.88 -32.66
N SER A 174 -4.46 2.99 -33.87
CA SER A 174 -4.97 1.83 -34.59
C SER A 174 -3.87 0.85 -35.00
N ILE A 175 -2.73 1.35 -35.46
CA ILE A 175 -1.59 0.52 -35.89
C ILE A 175 -0.88 -0.06 -34.67
N ALA A 176 -0.68 0.73 -33.62
CA ALA A 176 -0.01 0.30 -32.39
C ALA A 176 -0.78 -0.80 -31.65
N TYR A 177 -2.11 -0.73 -31.62
CA TYR A 177 -2.95 -1.77 -31.03
C TYR A 177 -2.69 -3.16 -31.62
N LEU A 178 -2.32 -3.23 -32.91
CA LEU A 178 -2.08 -4.49 -33.61
C LEU A 178 -0.61 -4.94 -33.62
N SER A 179 0.33 -4.01 -33.42
CA SER A 179 1.75 -4.29 -33.71
C SER A 179 2.74 -3.88 -32.63
N ALA A 180 2.34 -3.03 -31.69
CA ALA A 180 3.22 -2.63 -30.59
C ALA A 180 3.13 -3.63 -29.42
N LEU A 181 4.23 -3.82 -28.70
CA LEU A 181 4.24 -4.49 -27.41
C LEU A 181 3.58 -3.62 -26.34
N ARG A 182 3.79 -2.30 -26.46
CA ARG A 182 3.17 -1.28 -25.61
C ARG A 182 3.12 0.06 -26.34
N TYR A 183 1.97 0.74 -26.28
CA TYR A 183 1.80 2.11 -26.75
C TYR A 183 1.00 2.90 -25.73
N GLU A 184 1.49 4.09 -25.35
CA GLU A 184 0.79 4.96 -24.41
C GLU A 184 0.86 6.42 -24.87
N ASP A 185 -0.30 7.05 -25.02
CA ASP A 185 -0.39 8.51 -25.17
C ASP A 185 -0.54 9.14 -23.78
N LYS A 186 0.47 9.89 -23.37
CA LYS A 186 0.51 10.73 -22.16
C LYS A 186 0.77 12.18 -22.50
N SER A 187 0.33 12.62 -23.69
CA SER A 187 0.54 13.99 -24.16
C SER A 187 -0.29 15.04 -23.43
N ASP A 188 -1.32 14.62 -22.70
CA ASP A 188 -2.21 15.46 -21.89
C ASP A 188 -1.95 15.37 -20.38
N VAL A 189 -1.08 14.45 -19.94
CA VAL A 189 -0.80 14.19 -18.52
C VAL A 189 0.68 14.36 -18.21
N TRP A 190 1.00 15.20 -17.24
CA TRP A 190 2.34 15.33 -16.72
C TRP A 190 2.79 14.09 -15.94
N MET A 191 3.99 13.62 -16.21
CA MET A 191 4.65 12.54 -15.50
C MET A 191 6.04 12.99 -15.07
N ASP A 192 6.49 12.58 -13.87
CA ASP A 192 7.90 12.79 -13.50
C ASP A 192 8.83 11.95 -14.38
N MET A 193 9.96 12.52 -14.76
CA MET A 193 10.91 11.86 -15.65
C MET A 193 11.49 10.55 -15.07
N PRO A 194 11.74 10.42 -13.75
CA PRO A 194 12.11 9.13 -13.16
C PRO A 194 11.06 8.03 -13.36
N SER A 195 9.78 8.35 -13.25
CA SER A 195 8.68 7.40 -13.53
C SER A 195 8.59 7.06 -15.02
N PHE A 196 8.80 8.05 -15.89
CA PHE A 196 8.82 7.82 -17.33
C PHE A 196 10.00 6.95 -17.77
N ALA A 197 11.18 7.14 -17.16
CA ALA A 197 12.38 6.37 -17.46
C ALA A 197 12.22 4.86 -17.17
N ARG A 198 11.36 4.49 -16.25
CA ARG A 198 11.02 3.07 -15.98
C ARG A 198 10.40 2.35 -17.19
N TYR A 199 9.73 3.06 -18.09
CA TYR A 199 9.23 2.48 -19.34
C TYR A 199 10.35 1.97 -20.23
N PHE A 200 11.51 2.63 -20.16
CA PHE A 200 12.70 2.28 -20.92
C PHE A 200 13.62 1.29 -20.19
N GLY A 201 13.39 1.07 -18.88
CA GLY A 201 14.28 0.25 -18.04
C GLY A 201 15.62 0.94 -17.74
N THR A 202 15.68 2.29 -17.76
CA THR A 202 16.90 3.08 -17.55
C THR A 202 16.67 4.20 -16.53
N ASP A 203 17.73 4.94 -16.20
CA ASP A 203 17.62 6.15 -15.39
C ASP A 203 17.25 7.37 -16.25
N TYR A 204 16.74 8.42 -15.61
CA TYR A 204 16.26 9.58 -16.32
C TYR A 204 17.38 10.48 -16.89
N GLY A 205 18.58 10.40 -16.35
CA GLY A 205 19.74 11.12 -16.90
C GLY A 205 20.12 10.55 -18.27
N THR A 206 20.20 9.23 -18.36
CA THR A 206 20.38 8.51 -19.62
C THR A 206 19.26 8.81 -20.60
N LEU A 207 18.00 8.86 -20.13
CA LEU A 207 16.86 9.16 -20.97
C LEU A 207 16.96 10.57 -21.58
N LEU A 208 17.28 11.58 -20.75
CA LEU A 208 17.46 12.96 -21.21
C LEU A 208 18.65 13.14 -22.16
N ALA A 209 19.72 12.36 -21.98
CA ALA A 209 20.87 12.38 -22.87
C ALA A 209 20.56 11.83 -24.28
N ASN A 210 19.53 10.98 -24.38
CA ASN A 210 19.07 10.41 -25.65
C ASN A 210 17.93 11.23 -26.30
N LEU A 211 17.50 12.33 -25.67
CA LEU A 211 16.52 13.24 -26.27
C LEU A 211 17.17 14.04 -27.40
N ASP A 212 16.70 13.83 -28.61
CA ASP A 212 17.18 14.54 -29.78
C ASP A 212 16.52 15.94 -29.95
N LYS A 213 16.97 16.68 -30.96
CA LYS A 213 16.44 18.03 -31.27
C LYS A 213 15.02 18.04 -31.79
N ASP A 214 14.55 16.90 -32.30
CA ASP A 214 13.23 16.72 -32.91
C ASP A 214 12.21 16.20 -31.89
N GLY A 215 12.63 16.03 -30.62
CA GLY A 215 11.77 15.61 -29.52
C GLY A 215 11.65 14.10 -29.33
N TYR A 216 12.50 13.31 -30.02
CA TYR A 216 12.48 11.87 -29.90
C TYR A 216 13.52 11.36 -28.89
N ILE A 217 13.14 10.29 -28.20
CA ILE A 217 14.03 9.40 -27.45
C ILE A 217 13.92 8.02 -28.10
N ASP A 218 15.04 7.45 -28.53
CA ASP A 218 15.10 6.14 -29.17
C ASP A 218 16.16 5.30 -28.47
N ILE A 219 15.74 4.27 -27.74
CA ILE A 219 16.61 3.37 -26.99
C ILE A 219 16.24 1.93 -27.37
N ARG A 220 17.27 1.09 -27.56
CA ARG A 220 17.10 -0.34 -27.75
C ARG A 220 17.21 -1.04 -26.41
N ASP A 221 16.33 -1.99 -26.16
CA ASP A 221 16.45 -2.85 -24.98
C ASP A 221 17.46 -4.00 -25.24
N GLU A 222 17.67 -4.82 -24.20
CA GLU A 222 18.61 -5.96 -24.27
C GLU A 222 18.22 -7.00 -25.34
N ARG A 223 16.98 -7.03 -25.77
CA ARG A 223 16.46 -7.92 -26.84
C ARG A 223 16.55 -7.31 -28.22
N GLY A 224 16.92 -6.01 -28.28
CA GLY A 224 16.98 -5.23 -29.51
C GLY A 224 15.66 -4.53 -29.86
N ASP A 225 14.60 -4.70 -29.05
CA ASP A 225 13.31 -4.06 -29.28
C ASP A 225 13.43 -2.52 -29.16
N ALA A 226 12.66 -1.82 -29.99
CA ALA A 226 12.70 -0.36 -30.03
C ALA A 226 11.77 0.23 -28.98
N LYS A 227 12.33 0.99 -28.04
CA LYS A 227 11.61 1.84 -27.11
C LYS A 227 11.77 3.29 -27.53
N ILE A 228 10.69 3.88 -28.02
CA ILE A 228 10.68 5.22 -28.60
C ILE A 228 9.72 6.09 -27.81
N ALA A 229 10.09 7.33 -27.54
CA ALA A 229 9.16 8.35 -27.08
C ALA A 229 9.21 9.58 -27.97
N TYR A 230 8.06 10.23 -28.11
CA TYR A 230 7.97 11.59 -28.59
C TYR A 230 7.59 12.51 -27.44
N VAL A 231 8.48 13.43 -27.10
CA VAL A 231 8.32 14.39 -26.00
C VAL A 231 7.56 15.60 -26.50
N CYS A 232 6.31 15.73 -26.05
CA CYS A 232 5.45 16.86 -26.39
C CYS A 232 5.81 18.11 -25.63
N GLU A 233 6.05 17.96 -24.31
CA GLU A 233 6.44 19.05 -23.42
C GLU A 233 7.44 18.53 -22.37
N LEU A 234 8.40 19.37 -22.01
CA LEU A 234 9.41 19.08 -20.99
C LEU A 234 9.63 20.31 -20.12
N ILE A 235 9.47 20.16 -18.81
CA ILE A 235 9.81 21.21 -17.83
C ILE A 235 10.98 20.71 -17.00
N ARG A 236 12.04 21.53 -16.94
CA ARG A 236 13.30 21.21 -16.25
C ARG A 236 13.21 21.52 -14.76
N PRO A 237 14.07 20.91 -13.91
CA PRO A 237 14.19 21.25 -12.49
C PRO A 237 14.42 22.74 -12.26
N GLY A 238 14.00 23.25 -11.10
CA GLY A 238 14.11 24.66 -10.73
C GLY A 238 13.08 25.56 -11.42
N ARG A 239 12.11 24.99 -12.11
CA ARG A 239 10.95 25.70 -12.63
C ARG A 239 9.71 25.39 -11.77
N LEU A 240 8.75 26.32 -11.78
CA LEU A 240 7.45 26.09 -11.15
C LEU A 240 6.71 24.99 -11.92
N ALA A 241 6.23 23.97 -11.20
CA ALA A 241 5.40 22.92 -11.77
C ALA A 241 4.04 23.49 -12.20
N PRO A 242 3.46 23.06 -13.31
CA PRO A 242 2.09 23.44 -13.70
C PRO A 242 1.06 23.03 -12.64
N GLU A 243 0.00 23.81 -12.52
CA GLU A 243 -1.08 23.54 -11.53
C GLU A 243 -1.67 22.14 -11.71
N ASP A 244 -1.96 21.74 -12.95
CA ASP A 244 -2.53 20.42 -13.29
C ASP A 244 -1.67 19.25 -12.82
N TYR A 245 -0.33 19.39 -12.88
CA TYR A 245 0.58 18.42 -12.27
C TYR A 245 0.47 18.38 -10.74
N CYS A 246 0.23 19.53 -10.12
CA CYS A 246 0.18 19.67 -8.66
C CYS A 246 -1.17 19.27 -8.04
N VAL A 247 -2.25 19.21 -8.83
CA VAL A 247 -3.62 18.95 -8.35
C VAL A 247 -3.74 17.77 -7.38
N PRO A 248 -3.19 16.56 -7.66
CA PRO A 248 -3.30 15.43 -6.74
C PRO A 248 -2.62 15.74 -5.38
N ARG A 249 -1.40 16.30 -5.43
CA ARG A 249 -0.63 16.65 -4.23
C ARG A 249 -1.34 17.74 -3.40
N ILE A 250 -1.87 18.77 -4.05
CA ILE A 250 -2.61 19.84 -3.38
C ILE A 250 -3.86 19.30 -2.68
N ARG A 251 -4.61 18.44 -3.36
CA ARG A 251 -5.79 17.79 -2.79
C ARG A 251 -5.44 17.01 -1.53
N ASP A 252 -4.37 16.22 -1.58
CA ASP A 252 -3.91 15.43 -0.43
C ASP A 252 -3.48 16.32 0.74
N ILE A 253 -2.83 17.45 0.46
CA ILE A 253 -2.43 18.42 1.47
C ILE A 253 -3.67 19.06 2.13
N ILE A 254 -4.65 19.51 1.35
CA ILE A 254 -5.88 20.13 1.86
C ILE A 254 -6.64 19.13 2.74
N ILE A 255 -6.81 17.88 2.27
CA ILE A 255 -7.50 16.84 3.05
C ILE A 255 -6.72 16.51 4.33
N SER A 256 -5.40 16.43 4.26
CA SER A 256 -4.54 16.19 5.43
C SER A 256 -4.61 17.33 6.45
N ASN A 257 -4.70 18.58 5.99
CA ASN A 257 -4.86 19.73 6.86
C ASN A 257 -6.24 19.71 7.54
N ARG A 258 -7.32 19.47 6.80
CA ARG A 258 -8.67 19.32 7.36
C ARG A 258 -8.73 18.20 8.41
N LYS A 259 -8.11 17.06 8.14
CA LYS A 259 -8.01 15.96 9.10
C LYS A 259 -7.32 16.38 10.38
N ARG A 260 -6.21 17.11 10.29
CA ARG A 260 -5.46 17.62 11.44
C ARG A 260 -6.30 18.61 12.26
N GLU A 261 -6.94 19.56 11.58
CA GLU A 261 -7.81 20.54 12.22
C GLU A 261 -9.00 19.90 12.94
N LEU A 262 -9.59 18.89 12.30
CA LEU A 262 -10.70 18.11 12.88
C LEU A 262 -10.28 17.40 14.17
N LEU A 263 -9.09 16.78 14.19
CA LEU A 263 -8.57 16.12 15.39
C LEU A 263 -8.19 17.10 16.49
N LEU A 264 -7.58 18.24 16.13
CA LEU A 264 -7.27 19.30 17.11
C LEU A 264 -8.54 19.92 17.70
N ALA A 265 -9.62 20.04 16.92
CA ALA A 265 -10.91 20.48 17.43
C ALA A 265 -11.50 19.45 18.40
N LEU A 266 -11.46 18.15 18.03
CA LEU A 266 -11.89 17.06 18.91
C LEU A 266 -11.15 17.07 20.25
N GLU A 267 -9.82 17.19 20.25
CA GLU A 267 -9.03 17.23 21.48
C GLU A 267 -9.39 18.42 22.36
N ARG A 268 -9.59 19.59 21.75
CA ARG A 268 -10.04 20.80 22.45
C ARG A 268 -11.41 20.64 23.10
N ASP A 269 -12.37 20.08 22.35
CA ASP A 269 -13.74 19.89 22.81
C ASP A 269 -13.79 18.87 23.96
N LEU A 270 -13.05 17.75 23.85
CA LEU A 270 -12.92 16.76 24.92
C LEU A 270 -12.32 17.35 26.18
N LEU A 271 -11.28 18.18 26.05
CA LEU A 271 -10.63 18.83 27.18
C LEU A 271 -11.57 19.87 27.86
N SER A 272 -12.23 20.68 27.05
CA SER A 272 -13.22 21.66 27.54
C SER A 272 -14.36 20.98 28.28
N ASP A 273 -14.95 19.97 27.72
CA ASP A 273 -16.01 19.14 28.31
C ASP A 273 -15.58 18.53 29.66
N ALA A 274 -14.36 17.99 29.70
CA ALA A 274 -13.82 17.36 30.89
C ALA A 274 -13.61 18.36 32.05
N LEU A 275 -13.16 19.58 31.73
CA LEU A 275 -13.02 20.69 32.71
C LEU A 275 -14.38 21.17 33.20
N GLU A 276 -15.34 21.38 32.30
CA GLU A 276 -16.69 21.84 32.65
C GLU A 276 -17.42 20.84 33.56
N LYS A 277 -17.36 19.56 33.23
CA LYS A 277 -17.94 18.45 33.99
C LYS A 277 -17.14 18.07 35.24
N LYS A 278 -16.01 18.70 35.47
CA LYS A 278 -15.08 18.44 36.60
C LYS A 278 -14.58 16.98 36.62
N THR A 279 -14.55 16.30 35.45
CA THR A 279 -13.92 14.99 35.31
C THR A 279 -12.41 15.08 35.16
N LEU A 280 -11.90 16.25 34.77
CA LEU A 280 -10.50 16.67 34.83
C LEU A 280 -10.31 17.77 35.87
N ILE A 281 -9.44 17.53 36.83
CA ILE A 281 -9.04 18.53 37.86
C ILE A 281 -7.52 18.63 37.78
N ILE A 282 -7.04 19.85 37.54
CA ILE A 282 -5.61 20.17 37.59
C ILE A 282 -5.33 20.85 38.91
N TYR A 283 -4.40 20.29 39.72
CA TYR A 283 -4.03 20.81 41.04
C TYR A 283 -2.81 21.70 40.93
#